data_ab25d2737c4eef9615fcb00380494ed3
#
_entry.id   ab25d2737c4eef9615fcb00380494ed3
#
_cell.length_a   1.000
_cell.length_b   1.000
_cell.length_c   1.000
_cell.angle_alpha   90.00
_cell.angle_beta   90.00
_cell.angle_gamma   90.00
#
_symmetry.space_group_name_H-M   'P 1'
#
loop_
_entity.id
_entity.type
_entity.pdbx_description
1 polymer ?
#
loop_
_entity_poly.entity_id
_entity_poly.type
_entity_poly.pdbx_seq_one_letter_code
_entity_poly.pdbx_strand_id
1 'polypeptide(L)'
;MKSTLFVTAGVAALGLAPASAADFAARPYGKAPPPAYVTPLPSWAGFYLGANGGADWSRNCWTLNRVNGVPVVPTQSEGCHNATSGLIGGQIGYRWQAASWVFGLEAQGNWTDLKSSNASSAAFAAGITNKTKTDAIGLFTGQIGYAWGNVLWYVKGGAAVAHNKYTGTANAAAPVAVGTLLDSASETRWGGTVGTGVEFGFAPNWSVAVEYDHLFMGSRDITFPATAIVNARVDTIKQDIDMATVRVNYRFGGPAAARY
;
A
#
# COMPACT_ATOMS: atom_id res chain seq x y z
N MET A 1 -69.43 5.58 2.33
CA MET A 1 -70.51 6.47 2.85
C MET A 1 -70.04 7.89 2.75
N LYS A 2 -70.72 8.64 1.85
CA LYS A 2 -71.12 10.03 1.88
C LYS A 2 -70.03 11.07 2.15
N SER A 3 -69.56 11.74 1.11
CA SER A 3 -70.08 12.96 0.48
C SER A 3 -70.11 14.18 1.41
N THR A 4 -69.44 15.25 1.07
CA THR A 4 -70.11 16.48 0.66
C THR A 4 -69.13 17.53 0.12
N LEU A 5 -69.40 17.97 -1.12
CA LEU A 5 -68.91 19.20 -1.76
C LEU A 5 -69.49 20.43 -1.04
N PHE A 6 -68.70 21.51 -0.93
CA PHE A 6 -69.21 22.88 -0.86
C PHE A 6 -68.52 23.76 -1.87
N VAL A 7 -69.31 24.21 -2.86
CA VAL A 7 -69.03 25.27 -3.79
C VAL A 7 -69.49 26.54 -3.18
N THR A 8 -68.65 27.55 -3.06
CA THR A 8 -69.11 28.96 -2.80
C THR A 8 -68.53 29.87 -3.84
N ALA A 9 -69.41 30.39 -4.64
CA ALA A 9 -69.25 31.49 -5.59
C ALA A 9 -69.07 32.81 -4.87
N GLY A 10 -68.10 33.60 -5.14
CA GLY A 10 -67.87 34.95 -4.61
C GLY A 10 -67.66 35.95 -5.79
N VAL A 11 -68.47 36.91 -5.77
CA VAL A 11 -68.84 37.99 -6.68
C VAL A 11 -67.60 38.88 -7.01
N ALA A 12 -67.38 39.20 -8.30
CA ALA A 12 -66.44 40.20 -8.80
C ALA A 12 -66.94 41.63 -8.48
N ALA A 13 -66.10 42.41 -7.80
CA ALA A 13 -66.24 43.86 -7.69
C ALA A 13 -65.12 44.53 -8.54
N LEU A 14 -65.51 45.11 -9.64
CA LEU A 14 -64.68 45.97 -10.46
C LEU A 14 -64.45 47.31 -9.80
N GLY A 15 -63.29 47.52 -9.19
CA GLY A 15 -62.86 48.82 -8.67
C GLY A 15 -61.92 49.49 -9.72
N LEU A 16 -62.37 50.55 -10.34
CA LEU A 16 -61.61 51.49 -11.13
C LEU A 16 -60.68 52.28 -10.18
N ALA A 17 -59.36 51.92 -10.19
CA ALA A 17 -58.33 52.71 -9.53
C ALA A 17 -57.59 53.59 -10.58
N PRO A 18 -57.29 54.88 -10.29
CA PRO A 18 -56.59 55.77 -11.21
C PRO A 18 -55.11 55.30 -11.33
N ALA A 19 -54.61 55.28 -12.57
CA ALA A 19 -53.23 55.03 -12.87
C ALA A 19 -52.36 56.22 -12.41
N SER A 20 -51.76 56.15 -11.26
CA SER A 20 -50.62 57.01 -10.87
C SER A 20 -49.39 56.45 -11.57
N ALA A 21 -48.89 57.13 -12.58
CA ALA A 21 -47.59 56.90 -13.15
C ALA A 21 -46.52 57.21 -12.07
N ALA A 22 -46.11 56.22 -11.28
CA ALA A 22 -44.98 56.34 -10.41
C ALA A 22 -43.70 56.32 -11.26
N ASP A 23 -43.04 57.46 -11.27
CA ASP A 23 -41.71 57.67 -11.81
C ASP A 23 -40.74 56.67 -11.09
N PHE A 24 -40.46 55.56 -11.73
CA PHE A 24 -39.45 54.61 -11.23
C PHE A 24 -38.09 55.24 -11.38
N ALA A 25 -37.62 55.99 -10.38
CA ALA A 25 -36.22 56.36 -10.29
C ALA A 25 -35.37 55.12 -10.54
N ALA A 26 -34.54 55.19 -11.61
CA ALA A 26 -33.63 54.10 -11.95
C ALA A 26 -32.80 53.71 -10.72
N ARG A 27 -33.04 52.49 -10.19
CA ARG A 27 -32.22 51.97 -9.11
C ARG A 27 -30.75 52.01 -9.54
N PRO A 28 -29.85 52.61 -8.76
CA PRO A 28 -28.46 52.58 -9.09
C PRO A 28 -28.04 51.13 -9.25
N TYR A 29 -27.44 50.80 -10.41
CA TYR A 29 -26.87 49.50 -10.69
C TYR A 29 -25.78 49.24 -9.65
N GLY A 30 -26.13 48.63 -8.54
CA GLY A 30 -25.16 48.12 -7.58
C GLY A 30 -24.29 47.14 -8.33
N LYS A 31 -22.99 47.43 -8.37
CA LYS A 31 -21.99 46.48 -8.91
C LYS A 31 -22.27 45.11 -8.31
N ALA A 32 -22.58 44.12 -9.17
CA ALA A 32 -22.77 42.75 -8.70
C ALA A 32 -21.61 42.36 -7.78
N PRO A 33 -21.89 41.75 -6.63
CA PRO A 33 -20.81 41.29 -5.76
C PRO A 33 -19.86 40.44 -6.61
N PRO A 34 -18.53 40.58 -6.43
CA PRO A 34 -17.61 39.76 -7.17
C PRO A 34 -17.96 38.28 -6.97
N PRO A 35 -17.89 37.44 -8.02
CA PRO A 35 -18.22 36.03 -7.91
C PRO A 35 -17.43 35.44 -6.74
N ALA A 36 -18.13 34.78 -5.83
CA ALA A 36 -17.49 34.09 -4.70
C ALA A 36 -16.44 33.16 -5.27
N TYR A 37 -15.19 33.35 -4.87
CA TYR A 37 -14.10 32.45 -5.19
C TYR A 37 -14.43 31.09 -4.57
N VAL A 38 -15.04 30.20 -5.33
CA VAL A 38 -15.20 28.80 -4.96
C VAL A 38 -13.81 28.20 -5.08
N THR A 39 -13.13 28.00 -3.97
CA THR A 39 -11.88 27.23 -3.94
C THR A 39 -12.18 25.85 -4.52
N PRO A 40 -11.57 25.45 -5.64
CA PRO A 40 -11.83 24.14 -6.22
C PRO A 40 -11.50 23.08 -5.17
N LEU A 41 -12.42 22.17 -4.93
CA LEU A 41 -12.14 21.00 -4.07
C LEU A 41 -10.88 20.31 -4.61
N PRO A 42 -9.92 19.95 -3.75
CA PRO A 42 -8.72 19.28 -4.19
C PRO A 42 -9.10 17.97 -4.89
N SER A 43 -8.74 17.85 -6.17
CA SER A 43 -8.95 16.63 -6.93
C SER A 43 -7.81 15.67 -6.63
N TRP A 44 -8.11 14.42 -6.31
CA TRP A 44 -7.15 13.34 -6.13
C TRP A 44 -6.83 12.61 -7.45
N ALA A 45 -7.54 12.94 -8.54
CA ALA A 45 -7.33 12.33 -9.84
C ALA A 45 -6.04 12.81 -10.50
N GLY A 46 -5.43 11.93 -11.28
CA GLY A 46 -4.23 12.21 -12.06
C GLY A 46 -3.09 11.24 -11.80
N PHE A 47 -2.05 11.43 -12.59
CA PHE A 47 -0.78 10.73 -12.41
C PHE A 47 -0.01 11.32 -11.23
N TYR A 48 0.65 10.47 -10.45
CA TYR A 48 1.50 10.91 -9.36
C TYR A 48 2.81 10.12 -9.29
N LEU A 49 3.82 10.77 -8.77
CA LEU A 49 5.13 10.23 -8.45
C LEU A 49 5.46 10.61 -7.03
N GLY A 50 6.08 9.71 -6.28
CA GLY A 50 6.46 10.00 -4.90
C GLY A 50 7.67 9.23 -4.45
N ALA A 51 8.16 9.64 -3.28
CA ALA A 51 9.17 8.94 -2.51
C ALA A 51 8.57 8.46 -1.19
N ASN A 52 9.10 7.39 -0.65
CA ASN A 52 8.70 6.84 0.64
C ASN A 52 9.91 6.41 1.46
N GLY A 53 9.72 6.34 2.76
CA GLY A 53 10.67 5.78 3.69
C GLY A 53 9.96 5.32 4.95
N GLY A 54 10.53 4.34 5.65
CA GLY A 54 9.89 3.77 6.81
C GLY A 54 10.64 2.61 7.40
N ALA A 55 9.89 1.69 8.00
CA ALA A 55 10.41 0.47 8.58
C ALA A 55 9.66 -0.74 8.03
N ASP A 56 10.37 -1.85 7.94
CA ASP A 56 9.84 -3.16 7.60
C ASP A 56 10.26 -4.18 8.66
N TRP A 57 9.42 -5.20 8.83
CA TRP A 57 9.73 -6.34 9.67
C TRP A 57 9.20 -7.60 9.04
N SER A 58 9.94 -8.70 9.22
CA SER A 58 9.57 -9.99 8.66
C SER A 58 9.71 -11.10 9.67
N ARG A 59 8.94 -12.16 9.42
CA ARG A 59 9.06 -13.43 10.08
C ARG A 59 9.35 -14.51 9.07
N ASN A 60 10.46 -15.23 9.26
CA ASN A 60 10.90 -16.32 8.41
C ASN A 60 10.99 -17.61 9.25
N CYS A 61 10.27 -18.66 8.83
CA CYS A 61 10.31 -19.98 9.47
C CYS A 61 10.82 -21.01 8.47
N TRP A 62 11.85 -21.77 8.88
CA TRP A 62 12.51 -22.77 8.07
C TRP A 62 12.17 -24.17 8.54
N THR A 63 11.90 -25.07 7.61
CA THR A 63 11.59 -26.49 7.85
C THR A 63 12.37 -27.34 6.86
N LEU A 64 13.23 -28.21 7.37
CA LEU A 64 14.01 -29.17 6.60
C LEU A 64 13.11 -30.30 6.08
N ASN A 65 13.06 -30.47 4.77
CA ASN A 65 12.23 -31.47 4.10
C ASN A 65 13.03 -32.63 3.54
N ARG A 66 14.24 -32.37 2.97
CA ARG A 66 15.04 -33.38 2.30
C ARG A 66 16.52 -33.15 2.55
N VAL A 67 17.29 -34.24 2.60
CA VAL A 67 18.77 -34.25 2.62
C VAL A 67 19.23 -35.23 1.56
N ASN A 68 20.11 -34.80 0.65
CA ASN A 68 20.58 -35.60 -0.50
C ASN A 68 19.46 -36.25 -1.33
N GLY A 69 18.33 -35.54 -1.49
CA GLY A 69 17.16 -36.04 -2.19
C GLY A 69 16.27 -36.99 -1.41
N VAL A 70 16.70 -37.44 -0.21
CA VAL A 70 15.92 -38.33 0.66
C VAL A 70 14.99 -37.50 1.55
N PRO A 71 13.67 -37.79 1.59
CA PRO A 71 12.76 -37.11 2.49
C PRO A 71 13.11 -37.32 3.96
N VAL A 72 13.05 -36.23 4.76
CA VAL A 72 13.17 -36.27 6.22
C VAL A 72 11.76 -36.47 6.80
N VAL A 73 11.52 -37.63 7.44
CA VAL A 73 10.20 -37.97 8.00
C VAL A 73 10.33 -38.31 9.50
N PRO A 74 9.63 -37.58 10.36
CA PRO A 74 8.88 -36.34 10.10
C PRO A 74 9.81 -35.18 9.68
N THR A 75 9.27 -34.19 8.96
CA THR A 75 9.99 -32.96 8.63
C THR A 75 10.46 -32.27 9.91
N GLN A 76 11.63 -31.62 9.88
CA GLN A 76 12.23 -31.01 11.06
C GLN A 76 12.21 -29.49 10.97
N SER A 77 11.66 -28.85 12.00
CA SER A 77 11.76 -27.38 12.10
C SER A 77 13.20 -26.98 12.37
N GLU A 78 13.70 -26.03 11.59
CA GLU A 78 15.01 -25.38 11.81
C GLU A 78 14.89 -24.11 12.64
N GLY A 79 13.66 -23.72 12.99
CA GLY A 79 13.34 -22.54 13.78
C GLY A 79 12.81 -21.37 12.96
N CYS A 80 12.41 -20.33 13.68
CA CYS A 80 11.93 -19.08 13.09
C CYS A 80 12.83 -17.92 13.56
N HIS A 81 12.99 -16.94 12.70
CA HIS A 81 13.70 -15.70 13.03
C HIS A 81 12.97 -14.49 12.49
N ASN A 82 13.03 -13.39 13.25
CA ASN A 82 12.45 -12.12 12.89
C ASN A 82 13.57 -11.16 12.47
N ALA A 83 13.23 -10.28 11.53
CA ALA A 83 14.09 -9.18 11.13
C ALA A 83 13.31 -7.87 11.24
N THR A 84 14.03 -6.77 11.47
CA THR A 84 13.50 -5.41 11.37
C THR A 84 14.56 -4.55 10.71
N SER A 85 14.14 -3.70 9.78
CA SER A 85 15.03 -2.81 9.04
C SER A 85 14.35 -1.48 8.74
N GLY A 86 15.14 -0.52 8.28
CA GLY A 86 14.64 0.65 7.59
C GLY A 86 14.53 0.39 6.09
N LEU A 87 13.57 1.02 5.44
CA LEU A 87 13.40 0.99 3.99
C LEU A 87 13.31 2.39 3.40
N ILE A 88 13.69 2.50 2.14
CA ILE A 88 13.52 3.71 1.33
C ILE A 88 13.14 3.31 -0.10
N GLY A 89 12.28 4.10 -0.72
CA GLY A 89 11.81 3.76 -2.05
C GLY A 89 11.08 4.87 -2.75
N GLY A 90 10.40 4.49 -3.81
CA GLY A 90 9.55 5.37 -4.60
C GLY A 90 8.31 4.67 -5.11
N GLN A 91 7.33 5.46 -5.47
CA GLN A 91 6.07 5.00 -6.04
C GLN A 91 5.64 5.87 -7.21
N ILE A 92 4.91 5.24 -8.11
CA ILE A 92 4.30 5.87 -9.28
C ILE A 92 2.89 5.30 -9.44
N GLY A 93 1.93 6.13 -9.74
CA GLY A 93 0.56 5.66 -9.89
C GLY A 93 -0.33 6.63 -10.64
N TYR A 94 -1.53 6.15 -10.90
CA TYR A 94 -2.60 6.93 -11.49
C TYR A 94 -3.89 6.73 -10.71
N ARG A 95 -4.60 7.82 -10.44
CA ARG A 95 -5.88 7.83 -9.72
C ARG A 95 -6.98 8.41 -10.57
N TRP A 96 -8.16 7.80 -10.46
CA TRP A 96 -9.44 8.31 -10.96
C TRP A 96 -10.30 8.70 -9.77
N GLN A 97 -11.04 9.78 -9.90
CA GLN A 97 -11.97 10.23 -8.86
C GLN A 97 -13.37 10.40 -9.43
N ALA A 98 -14.36 9.81 -8.74
CA ALA A 98 -15.77 9.95 -9.00
C ALA A 98 -16.46 10.44 -7.71
N ALA A 99 -16.84 11.71 -7.66
CA ALA A 99 -17.30 12.40 -6.45
C ALA A 99 -16.25 12.25 -5.31
N SER A 100 -16.60 11.62 -4.21
CA SER A 100 -15.69 11.37 -3.07
C SER A 100 -14.92 10.05 -3.19
N TRP A 101 -15.25 9.19 -4.16
CA TRP A 101 -14.55 7.92 -4.34
C TRP A 101 -13.32 8.06 -5.23
N VAL A 102 -12.23 7.47 -4.80
CA VAL A 102 -10.95 7.48 -5.51
C VAL A 102 -10.55 6.03 -5.78
N PHE A 103 -10.25 5.75 -7.04
CA PHE A 103 -9.73 4.46 -7.49
C PHE A 103 -8.35 4.69 -8.07
N GLY A 104 -7.45 3.72 -7.97
CA GLY A 104 -6.12 3.90 -8.54
C GLY A 104 -5.36 2.62 -8.75
N LEU A 105 -4.28 2.75 -9.53
CA LEU A 105 -3.26 1.73 -9.72
C LEU A 105 -1.91 2.33 -9.32
N GLU A 106 -1.09 1.53 -8.66
CA GLU A 106 0.21 1.96 -8.17
C GLU A 106 1.26 0.87 -8.35
N ALA A 107 2.47 1.28 -8.74
CA ALA A 107 3.68 0.49 -8.63
C ALA A 107 4.62 1.17 -7.63
N GLN A 108 5.14 0.40 -6.68
CA GLN A 108 6.04 0.86 -5.63
C GLN A 108 7.27 -0.03 -5.60
N GLY A 109 8.43 0.55 -5.41
CA GLY A 109 9.70 -0.16 -5.24
C GLY A 109 10.46 0.35 -4.04
N ASN A 110 10.97 -0.57 -3.20
CA ASN A 110 11.68 -0.25 -1.97
C ASN A 110 12.99 -1.04 -1.89
N TRP A 111 14.04 -0.38 -1.44
CA TRP A 111 15.27 -0.99 -0.99
C TRP A 111 15.24 -1.13 0.52
N THR A 112 15.69 -2.28 1.01
CA THR A 112 15.79 -2.60 2.43
C THR A 112 17.05 -3.41 2.69
N ASP A 113 17.44 -3.55 3.95
CA ASP A 113 18.53 -4.44 4.37
C ASP A 113 18.03 -5.37 5.50
N LEU A 114 16.88 -6.01 5.23
CA LEU A 114 16.17 -6.86 6.19
C LEU A 114 16.93 -8.17 6.40
N LYS A 115 17.69 -8.26 7.49
CA LYS A 115 18.56 -9.38 7.82
C LYS A 115 18.13 -10.06 9.10
N SER A 116 18.10 -11.38 9.07
CA SER A 116 17.85 -12.19 10.27
C SER A 116 18.59 -13.52 10.22
N SER A 117 18.80 -14.12 11.37
CA SER A 117 19.47 -15.40 11.47
C SER A 117 19.03 -16.15 12.72
N ASN A 118 19.11 -17.49 12.66
CA ASN A 118 19.02 -18.39 13.81
C ASN A 118 19.91 -19.62 13.62
N ALA A 119 20.37 -20.18 14.71
CA ALA A 119 20.99 -21.51 14.67
C ALA A 119 19.90 -22.55 14.34
N SER A 120 20.18 -23.46 13.40
CA SER A 120 19.26 -24.55 13.08
C SER A 120 19.02 -25.44 14.30
N SER A 121 17.74 -25.75 14.55
CA SER A 121 17.33 -26.71 15.58
C SER A 121 17.14 -28.12 15.03
N ALA A 122 17.28 -28.33 13.71
CA ALA A 122 17.16 -29.64 13.09
C ALA A 122 18.41 -30.48 13.31
N ALA A 123 18.26 -31.74 13.71
CA ALA A 123 19.37 -32.63 13.99
C ALA A 123 20.30 -32.87 12.78
N PHE A 124 19.72 -32.94 11.57
CA PHE A 124 20.47 -33.11 10.32
C PHE A 124 21.13 -31.83 9.78
N ALA A 125 20.79 -30.68 10.37
CA ALA A 125 21.39 -29.38 10.05
C ALA A 125 22.06 -28.76 11.29
N ALA A 126 22.40 -29.59 12.30
CA ALA A 126 23.10 -29.15 13.48
C ALA A 126 24.47 -28.55 13.08
N GLY A 127 24.84 -27.46 13.72
CA GLY A 127 26.09 -26.75 13.35
C GLY A 127 25.92 -25.70 12.26
N ILE A 128 24.69 -25.45 11.75
CA ILE A 128 24.39 -24.44 10.73
C ILE A 128 23.63 -23.29 11.36
N THR A 129 24.03 -22.07 11.05
CA THR A 129 23.23 -20.85 11.27
C THR A 129 22.58 -20.44 9.96
N ASN A 130 21.25 -20.48 9.92
CA ASN A 130 20.46 -20.03 8.77
C ASN A 130 20.33 -18.50 8.81
N LYS A 131 20.59 -17.86 7.66
CA LYS A 131 20.47 -16.41 7.48
C LYS A 131 19.56 -16.13 6.30
N THR A 132 18.65 -15.17 6.48
CA THR A 132 17.81 -14.61 5.44
C THR A 132 18.15 -13.13 5.26
N LYS A 133 18.32 -12.70 4.02
CA LYS A 133 18.44 -11.28 3.67
C LYS A 133 17.44 -10.96 2.56
N THR A 134 16.58 -9.96 2.79
CA THR A 134 15.74 -9.34 1.77
C THR A 134 16.34 -7.98 1.45
N ASP A 135 16.61 -7.69 0.18
CA ASP A 135 17.28 -6.45 -0.26
C ASP A 135 16.40 -5.56 -1.15
N ALA A 136 15.33 -6.09 -1.73
CA ALA A 136 14.38 -5.32 -2.53
C ALA A 136 12.96 -5.87 -2.40
N ILE A 137 11.99 -4.96 -2.37
CA ILE A 137 10.55 -5.25 -2.33
C ILE A 137 9.85 -4.38 -3.36
N GLY A 138 9.02 -5.00 -4.21
CA GLY A 138 8.16 -4.32 -5.18
C GLY A 138 6.69 -4.63 -4.91
N LEU A 139 5.81 -3.66 -5.09
CA LEU A 139 4.36 -3.80 -4.97
C LEU A 139 3.68 -3.32 -6.24
N PHE A 140 2.65 -4.06 -6.69
CA PHE A 140 1.77 -3.69 -7.80
C PHE A 140 0.34 -3.79 -7.29
N THR A 141 -0.30 -2.65 -7.03
CA THR A 141 -1.56 -2.60 -6.28
C THR A 141 -2.64 -1.81 -6.99
N GLY A 142 -3.88 -2.28 -6.84
CA GLY A 142 -5.08 -1.48 -7.01
C GLY A 142 -5.49 -0.86 -5.69
N GLN A 143 -6.02 0.34 -5.71
CA GLN A 143 -6.48 1.05 -4.51
C GLN A 143 -7.90 1.59 -4.69
N ILE A 144 -8.65 1.59 -3.60
CA ILE A 144 -9.94 2.25 -3.46
C ILE A 144 -9.93 3.10 -2.20
N GLY A 145 -10.39 4.33 -2.31
CA GLY A 145 -10.39 5.27 -1.20
C GLY A 145 -11.59 6.20 -1.19
N TYR A 146 -11.71 6.92 -0.10
CA TYR A 146 -12.72 7.94 0.09
C TYR A 146 -12.04 9.26 0.49
N ALA A 147 -12.40 10.33 -0.21
CA ALA A 147 -11.82 11.66 -0.04
C ALA A 147 -12.78 12.58 0.74
N TRP A 148 -12.25 13.20 1.79
CA TRP A 148 -12.91 14.30 2.55
C TRP A 148 -12.07 15.57 2.38
N GLY A 149 -12.40 16.36 1.36
CA GLY A 149 -11.60 17.54 1.07
C GLY A 149 -10.15 17.18 0.75
N ASN A 150 -9.23 17.60 1.60
CA ASN A 150 -7.79 17.37 1.44
C ASN A 150 -7.26 16.11 2.17
N VAL A 151 -8.13 15.26 2.71
CA VAL A 151 -7.79 13.96 3.30
C VAL A 151 -8.33 12.85 2.43
N LEU A 152 -7.51 11.86 2.12
CA LEU A 152 -7.86 10.62 1.43
C LEU A 152 -7.51 9.43 2.33
N TRP A 153 -8.51 8.65 2.73
CA TRP A 153 -8.30 7.32 3.28
C TRP A 153 -8.47 6.28 2.18
N TYR A 154 -7.59 5.29 2.12
CA TYR A 154 -7.66 4.25 1.11
C TYR A 154 -7.21 2.89 1.65
N VAL A 155 -7.71 1.85 0.99
CA VAL A 155 -7.21 0.48 1.09
C VAL A 155 -6.65 0.08 -0.26
N LYS A 156 -5.64 -0.78 -0.25
CA LYS A 156 -5.02 -1.29 -1.47
C LYS A 156 -4.77 -2.79 -1.38
N GLY A 157 -4.65 -3.44 -2.52
CA GLY A 157 -4.31 -4.85 -2.59
C GLY A 157 -3.78 -5.20 -3.96
N GLY A 158 -2.99 -6.26 -4.02
CA GLY A 158 -2.37 -6.67 -5.28
C GLY A 158 -1.26 -7.70 -5.12
N ALA A 159 -0.28 -7.62 -6.00
CA ALA A 159 0.88 -8.48 -6.01
C ALA A 159 2.08 -7.82 -5.31
N ALA A 160 2.83 -8.64 -4.58
CA ALA A 160 4.12 -8.28 -4.00
C ALA A 160 5.22 -9.14 -4.60
N VAL A 161 6.42 -8.59 -4.73
CA VAL A 161 7.63 -9.31 -5.13
C VAL A 161 8.75 -8.95 -4.17
N ALA A 162 9.50 -9.95 -3.69
CA ALA A 162 10.66 -9.74 -2.81
C ALA A 162 11.85 -10.52 -3.34
N HIS A 163 13.02 -9.87 -3.32
CA HIS A 163 14.29 -10.54 -3.64
C HIS A 163 14.97 -10.98 -2.35
N ASN A 164 15.17 -12.30 -2.22
CA ASN A 164 15.71 -12.92 -1.01
C ASN A 164 17.01 -13.64 -1.29
N LYS A 165 17.93 -13.56 -0.33
CA LYS A 165 19.17 -14.36 -0.27
C LYS A 165 19.17 -15.16 1.02
N TYR A 166 19.43 -16.45 0.88
CA TYR A 166 19.51 -17.40 1.97
C TYR A 166 20.93 -17.93 2.06
N THR A 167 21.48 -18.00 3.26
CA THR A 167 22.83 -18.55 3.50
C THR A 167 22.88 -19.39 4.75
N GLY A 168 23.56 -20.54 4.66
CA GLY A 168 23.96 -21.34 5.82
C GLY A 168 25.43 -21.07 6.17
N THR A 169 25.70 -20.76 7.43
CA THR A 169 27.07 -20.54 7.92
C THR A 169 27.38 -21.48 9.08
N ALA A 170 28.61 -21.94 9.20
CA ALA A 170 29.03 -22.77 10.32
C ALA A 170 28.87 -22.03 11.67
N ASN A 171 28.28 -22.68 12.67
CA ASN A 171 28.19 -22.16 14.05
C ASN A 171 29.04 -22.96 15.06
N ALA A 172 29.72 -24.01 14.59
CA ALA A 172 30.68 -24.82 15.39
C ALA A 172 32.06 -24.81 14.71
N ALA A 173 33.11 -24.96 15.52
CA ALA A 173 34.49 -24.79 15.04
C ALA A 173 35.08 -26.02 14.31
N ALA A 174 34.33 -27.09 14.12
CA ALA A 174 34.77 -28.28 13.41
C ALA A 174 33.69 -28.77 12.43
N PRO A 175 34.03 -29.20 11.23
CA PRO A 175 35.41 -29.29 10.65
C PRO A 175 35.93 -27.96 10.05
N VAL A 176 35.17 -26.86 10.10
CA VAL A 176 35.54 -25.56 9.54
C VAL A 176 35.39 -24.44 10.55
N ALA A 177 36.01 -23.29 10.30
CA ALA A 177 35.89 -22.14 11.20
C ALA A 177 34.45 -21.63 11.32
N VAL A 178 34.07 -21.14 12.50
CA VAL A 178 32.79 -20.51 12.75
C VAL A 178 32.62 -19.31 11.78
N GLY A 179 31.41 -19.19 11.18
CA GLY A 179 31.10 -18.15 10.21
C GLY A 179 31.45 -18.51 8.77
N THR A 180 32.12 -19.66 8.50
CA THR A 180 32.35 -20.14 7.14
C THR A 180 31.04 -20.33 6.40
N LEU A 181 30.94 -19.81 5.18
CA LEU A 181 29.79 -20.04 4.30
C LEU A 181 29.76 -21.53 3.89
N LEU A 182 28.67 -22.18 4.21
CA LEU A 182 28.47 -23.61 3.93
C LEU A 182 27.65 -23.82 2.66
N ASP A 183 26.55 -23.07 2.51
CA ASP A 183 25.66 -23.11 1.37
C ASP A 183 24.98 -21.75 1.15
N SER A 184 24.43 -21.54 -0.03
CA SER A 184 23.67 -20.34 -0.35
C SER A 184 22.65 -20.59 -1.46
N ALA A 185 21.55 -19.86 -1.41
CA ALA A 185 20.53 -19.82 -2.45
C ALA A 185 19.94 -18.41 -2.54
N SER A 186 19.39 -18.06 -3.70
CA SER A 186 18.66 -16.81 -3.89
C SER A 186 17.39 -17.06 -4.68
N GLU A 187 16.38 -16.30 -4.43
CA GLU A 187 15.13 -16.34 -5.20
C GLU A 187 14.47 -14.96 -5.29
N THR A 188 13.65 -14.81 -6.34
CA THR A 188 12.67 -13.74 -6.43
C THR A 188 11.30 -14.36 -6.16
N ARG A 189 10.70 -13.98 -5.04
CA ARG A 189 9.44 -14.56 -4.57
C ARG A 189 8.29 -13.61 -4.87
N TRP A 190 7.22 -14.16 -5.44
CA TRP A 190 5.94 -13.47 -5.63
C TRP A 190 4.95 -13.88 -4.56
N GLY A 191 4.18 -12.90 -4.08
CA GLY A 191 3.12 -13.06 -3.09
C GLY A 191 1.99 -12.08 -3.31
N GLY A 192 1.07 -12.01 -2.36
CA GLY A 192 0.00 -11.02 -2.31
C GLY A 192 0.31 -9.93 -1.31
N THR A 193 -0.33 -8.77 -1.47
CA THR A 193 -0.27 -7.68 -0.47
C THR A 193 -1.66 -7.09 -0.24
N VAL A 194 -1.89 -6.67 0.99
CA VAL A 194 -3.00 -5.79 1.38
C VAL A 194 -2.46 -4.66 2.25
N GLY A 195 -3.01 -3.48 2.08
CA GLY A 195 -2.56 -2.32 2.83
C GLY A 195 -3.64 -1.28 3.01
N THR A 196 -3.37 -0.31 3.86
CA THR A 196 -4.23 0.85 4.09
C THR A 196 -3.37 2.08 4.37
N GLY A 197 -3.89 3.25 4.00
CA GLY A 197 -3.19 4.50 4.23
C GLY A 197 -4.11 5.69 4.36
N VAL A 198 -3.57 6.73 4.97
CA VAL A 198 -4.22 8.05 5.04
C VAL A 198 -3.26 9.05 4.43
N GLU A 199 -3.75 9.80 3.45
CA GLU A 199 -2.99 10.80 2.71
C GLU A 199 -3.62 12.19 2.92
N PHE A 200 -2.79 13.19 3.18
CA PHE A 200 -3.16 14.57 3.41
C PHE A 200 -2.51 15.49 2.37
N GLY A 201 -3.35 16.21 1.61
CA GLY A 201 -2.92 17.23 0.68
C GLY A 201 -2.63 18.54 1.42
N PHE A 202 -1.36 18.90 1.54
CA PHE A 202 -0.92 20.08 2.30
C PHE A 202 -0.61 21.30 1.41
N ALA A 203 -0.42 21.08 0.10
CA ALA A 203 -0.21 22.13 -0.88
C ALA A 203 -0.80 21.72 -2.25
N PRO A 204 -0.99 22.64 -3.20
CA PRO A 204 -1.39 22.28 -4.55
C PRO A 204 -0.45 21.21 -5.10
N ASN A 205 -1.00 20.08 -5.52
CA ASN A 205 -0.28 18.92 -6.09
C ASN A 205 0.63 18.13 -5.13
N TRP A 206 0.82 18.55 -3.89
CA TRP A 206 1.64 17.85 -2.91
C TRP A 206 0.80 17.22 -1.81
N SER A 207 1.16 16.01 -1.44
CA SER A 207 0.54 15.30 -0.33
C SER A 207 1.57 14.48 0.45
N VAL A 208 1.23 14.21 1.71
CA VAL A 208 1.96 13.30 2.60
C VAL A 208 1.01 12.21 3.04
N ALA A 209 1.50 10.98 3.12
CA ALA A 209 0.72 9.84 3.57
C ALA A 209 1.47 9.01 4.61
N VAL A 210 0.69 8.32 5.44
CA VAL A 210 1.16 7.20 6.27
C VAL A 210 0.45 5.96 5.77
N GLU A 211 1.19 4.88 5.55
CA GLU A 211 0.69 3.66 4.95
C GLU A 211 1.25 2.45 5.68
N TYR A 212 0.43 1.43 5.82
CA TYR A 212 0.79 0.11 6.31
C TYR A 212 0.43 -0.94 5.28
N ASP A 213 1.36 -1.84 4.99
CA ASP A 213 1.22 -2.97 4.07
C ASP A 213 1.60 -4.27 4.76
N HIS A 214 0.78 -5.30 4.56
CA HIS A 214 1.10 -6.68 4.90
C HIS A 214 1.29 -7.51 3.63
N LEU A 215 2.43 -8.22 3.54
CA LEU A 215 2.83 -9.01 2.38
C LEU A 215 2.80 -10.49 2.73
N PHE A 216 1.90 -11.23 2.11
CA PHE A 216 1.77 -12.67 2.20
C PHE A 216 2.69 -13.33 1.17
N MET A 217 3.92 -13.67 1.57
CA MET A 217 4.89 -14.28 0.66
C MET A 217 4.76 -15.81 0.58
N GLY A 218 3.98 -16.41 1.51
CA GLY A 218 3.69 -17.83 1.54
C GLY A 218 4.91 -18.70 1.87
N SER A 219 4.83 -19.97 1.45
CA SER A 219 5.87 -20.98 1.67
C SER A 219 6.47 -21.41 0.35
N ARG A 220 7.79 -21.59 0.30
CA ARG A 220 8.54 -22.05 -0.87
C ARG A 220 9.60 -23.06 -0.46
N ASP A 221 9.80 -24.07 -1.31
CA ASP A 221 10.89 -25.02 -1.18
C ASP A 221 12.14 -24.44 -1.85
N ILE A 222 13.17 -24.25 -1.06
CA ILE A 222 14.47 -23.72 -1.49
C ILE A 222 15.48 -24.84 -1.47
N THR A 223 16.14 -25.06 -2.61
CA THR A 223 17.18 -26.07 -2.75
C THR A 223 18.54 -25.43 -2.51
N PHE A 224 19.27 -25.98 -1.54
CA PHE A 224 20.66 -25.67 -1.30
C PHE A 224 21.52 -26.81 -1.90
N PRO A 225 22.39 -26.49 -2.87
CA PRO A 225 23.24 -27.52 -3.47
C PRO A 225 24.25 -28.09 -2.46
N ALA A 226 24.66 -29.32 -2.69
CA ALA A 226 25.77 -29.90 -1.91
C ALA A 226 27.07 -29.13 -2.16
N THR A 227 27.86 -28.95 -1.11
CA THR A 227 29.22 -28.44 -1.18
C THR A 227 30.20 -29.50 -0.70
N ALA A 228 31.50 -29.20 -0.71
CA ALA A 228 32.51 -30.12 -0.15
C ALA A 228 32.33 -30.37 1.37
N ILE A 229 31.53 -29.57 2.04
CA ILE A 229 31.40 -29.55 3.51
C ILE A 229 30.02 -30.03 3.98
N VAL A 230 28.97 -29.70 3.22
CA VAL A 230 27.59 -30.02 3.59
C VAL A 230 26.83 -30.71 2.48
N ASN A 231 25.89 -31.57 2.86
CA ASN A 231 24.98 -32.27 1.98
C ASN A 231 23.97 -31.31 1.33
N ALA A 232 23.49 -31.67 0.12
CA ALA A 232 22.35 -30.98 -0.47
C ALA A 232 21.13 -31.07 0.45
N ARG A 233 20.42 -29.94 0.60
CA ARG A 233 19.19 -29.90 1.41
C ARG A 233 18.08 -29.10 0.70
N VAL A 234 16.85 -29.43 1.05
CA VAL A 234 15.66 -28.69 0.61
C VAL A 234 14.89 -28.27 1.84
N ASP A 235 14.74 -26.97 1.99
CA ASP A 235 14.03 -26.37 3.12
C ASP A 235 12.80 -25.64 2.62
N THR A 236 11.65 -25.87 3.27
CA THR A 236 10.47 -25.01 3.09
C THR A 236 10.64 -23.77 3.94
N ILE A 237 10.66 -22.61 3.31
CA ILE A 237 10.78 -21.31 3.97
C ILE A 237 9.44 -20.57 3.84
N LYS A 238 8.75 -20.37 4.97
CA LYS A 238 7.58 -19.50 5.08
C LYS A 238 8.02 -18.10 5.42
N GLN A 239 7.50 -17.10 4.71
CA GLN A 239 7.83 -15.70 4.91
C GLN A 239 6.58 -14.84 4.89
N ASP A 240 6.48 -13.93 5.87
CA ASP A 240 5.51 -12.84 5.92
C ASP A 240 6.30 -11.55 6.19
N ILE A 241 5.93 -10.43 5.55
CA ILE A 241 6.60 -9.13 5.68
C ILE A 241 5.54 -8.06 5.96
N ASP A 242 5.83 -7.20 6.91
CA ASP A 242 5.04 -6.01 7.22
C ASP A 242 5.87 -4.76 6.92
N MET A 243 5.21 -3.70 6.45
CA MET A 243 5.84 -2.43 6.15
C MET A 243 5.00 -1.28 6.70
N ALA A 244 5.65 -0.29 7.30
CA ALA A 244 5.05 0.99 7.67
C ALA A 244 5.86 2.11 7.03
N THR A 245 5.23 2.93 6.21
CA THR A 245 5.89 3.97 5.42
C THR A 245 5.25 5.33 5.60
N VAL A 246 6.10 6.36 5.54
CA VAL A 246 5.69 7.75 5.30
C VAL A 246 6.04 8.06 3.85
N ARG A 247 5.10 8.68 3.14
CA ARG A 247 5.18 8.92 1.71
C ARG A 247 4.98 10.40 1.42
N VAL A 248 5.70 10.91 0.44
CA VAL A 248 5.45 12.24 -0.13
C VAL A 248 5.17 12.05 -1.61
N ASN A 249 4.03 12.56 -2.07
CA ASN A 249 3.59 12.43 -3.45
C ASN A 249 3.49 13.81 -4.10
N TYR A 250 3.88 13.87 -5.36
CA TYR A 250 3.60 14.97 -6.26
C TYR A 250 2.66 14.50 -7.36
N ARG A 251 1.52 15.17 -7.51
CA ARG A 251 0.51 14.84 -8.50
C ARG A 251 0.63 15.78 -9.72
N PHE A 252 0.68 15.18 -10.89
CA PHE A 252 0.67 15.88 -12.17
C PHE A 252 -0.78 16.06 -12.64
N GLY A 253 -1.20 17.30 -12.83
CA GLY A 253 -2.58 17.64 -13.19
C GLY A 253 -3.18 18.54 -12.12
N GLY A 254 -3.31 19.82 -12.41
CA GLY A 254 -4.11 20.75 -11.62
C GLY A 254 -5.59 20.39 -11.69
N PRO A 255 -6.46 21.03 -10.90
CA PRO A 255 -7.89 20.89 -11.05
C PRO A 255 -8.23 21.17 -12.52
N ALA A 256 -8.91 20.22 -13.17
CA ALA A 256 -9.44 20.45 -14.50
C ALA A 256 -10.35 21.69 -14.40
N ALA A 257 -9.85 22.84 -14.86
CA ALA A 257 -10.69 24.00 -15.01
C ALA A 257 -11.80 23.58 -15.99
N ALA A 258 -13.00 23.40 -15.47
CA ALA A 258 -14.16 23.22 -16.30
C ALA A 258 -14.23 24.44 -17.22
N ARG A 259 -13.82 24.28 -18.47
CA ARG A 259 -14.10 25.28 -19.50
C ARG A 259 -15.58 25.12 -19.83
N TYR A 260 -16.39 26.03 -19.32
CA TYR A 260 -17.74 26.27 -19.79
C TYR A 260 -17.69 27.22 -20.98
#